data_0655a31f5ebaf49a3fdc1d9fa3a1da11
#
_entry.id   0655a31f5ebaf49a3fdc1d9fa3a1da11
#
_cell.length_a   1.000
_cell.length_b   1.000
_cell.length_c   1.000
_cell.angle_alpha   90.00
_cell.angle_beta   90.00
_cell.angle_gamma   90.00
#
_symmetry.space_group_name_H-M   'P 1'
#
loop_
_entity.id
_entity.type
_entity.pdbx_description
1 polymer ?
#
loop_
_entity_poly.entity_id
_entity_poly.type
_entity_poly.pdbx_seq_one_letter_code
_entity_poly.pdbx_strand_id
1 'polypeptide(L)'
;MLVQIIEAMSVRRGELMEMVPCQGGKQRLTFLVPSRGMLGFKPIFVNITRGEGLMYEAFKGPLGNIRKGAIVCNAEGEVTRYALFELAPRGTFFVQPGEAVYGGMIVGEHSRDDEMECNITRAKALSNVRMAHAEKKVTLPPPRLLTLEDCIGYVAGDELIEVTPDAVRLRKQELDPVKRIAAARAAAKQRRE
;
A
#
# COMPACT_ATOMS: atom_id res chain seq x y z
N MET A 1 37.45 -2.70 15.30
CA MET A 1 35.97 -2.52 15.28
C MET A 1 35.53 -1.60 14.14
N LEU A 2 35.91 -0.31 14.12
CA LEU A 2 35.49 0.62 13.03
C LEU A 2 35.89 0.15 11.64
N VAL A 3 37.13 -0.24 11.47
CA VAL A 3 37.66 -0.74 10.17
C VAL A 3 36.86 -1.96 9.71
N GLN A 4 36.53 -2.88 10.59
CA GLN A 4 35.74 -4.07 10.27
C GLN A 4 34.33 -3.75 9.82
N ILE A 5 33.70 -2.71 10.39
CA ILE A 5 32.37 -2.24 9.96
C ILE A 5 32.45 -1.63 8.56
N ILE A 6 33.47 -0.80 8.30
CA ILE A 6 33.69 -0.16 7.01
C ILE A 6 33.96 -1.24 5.92
N GLU A 7 34.82 -2.21 6.21
CA GLU A 7 35.08 -3.32 5.30
C GLU A 7 33.82 -4.16 5.02
N ALA A 8 33.08 -4.51 6.07
CA ALA A 8 31.85 -5.28 5.94
C ALA A 8 30.77 -4.55 5.13
N MET A 9 30.71 -3.21 5.21
CA MET A 9 29.83 -2.38 4.38
C MET A 9 30.35 -2.24 2.96
N SER A 10 31.66 -2.08 2.75
CA SER A 10 32.26 -1.97 1.41
C SER A 10 32.03 -3.22 0.56
N VAL A 11 32.14 -4.42 1.14
CA VAL A 11 31.81 -5.69 0.46
C VAL A 11 30.35 -5.70 0.00
N ARG A 12 29.48 -5.01 0.70
CA ARG A 12 28.03 -4.87 0.39
C ARG A 12 27.71 -3.68 -0.51
N ARG A 13 28.73 -3.08 -1.12
CA ARG A 13 28.61 -1.85 -1.93
C ARG A 13 28.05 -0.67 -1.13
N GLY A 14 28.36 -0.61 0.16
CA GLY A 14 28.05 0.53 1.01
C GLY A 14 29.11 1.62 0.84
N GLU A 15 28.65 2.83 0.61
CA GLU A 15 29.48 4.03 0.55
C GLU A 15 29.43 4.76 1.88
N LEU A 16 30.60 5.05 2.46
CA LEU A 16 30.66 5.85 3.68
C LEU A 16 30.42 7.32 3.33
N MET A 17 29.32 7.87 3.81
CA MET A 17 28.92 9.25 3.56
C MET A 17 29.49 10.21 4.60
N GLU A 18 29.49 9.78 5.87
CA GLU A 18 29.85 10.66 6.97
C GLU A 18 30.40 9.84 8.16
N MET A 19 31.35 10.45 8.88
CA MET A 19 31.87 9.94 10.15
C MET A 19 31.94 11.09 11.16
N VAL A 20 31.15 11.01 12.23
CA VAL A 20 31.05 12.06 13.24
C VAL A 20 31.38 11.49 14.62
N PRO A 21 32.31 12.11 15.37
CA PRO A 21 32.55 11.72 16.74
C PRO A 21 31.32 12.08 17.62
N CYS A 22 30.96 11.19 18.52
CA CYS A 22 29.88 11.38 19.49
C CYS A 22 30.45 11.37 20.91
N GLN A 23 29.63 11.81 21.87
CA GLN A 23 30.02 11.78 23.28
C GLN A 23 30.35 10.34 23.75
N GLY A 24 31.26 10.20 24.70
CA GLY A 24 31.66 8.90 25.25
C GLY A 24 32.56 8.06 24.35
N GLY A 25 33.34 8.69 23.44
CA GLY A 25 34.28 7.97 22.57
C GLY A 25 33.64 7.14 21.46
N LYS A 26 32.33 7.29 21.26
CA LYS A 26 31.56 6.63 20.19
C LYS A 26 31.68 7.42 18.90
N GLN A 27 31.47 6.73 17.77
CA GLN A 27 31.44 7.35 16.46
C GLN A 27 30.14 6.99 15.74
N ARG A 28 29.55 7.97 15.05
CA ARG A 28 28.44 7.77 14.15
C ARG A 28 28.98 7.62 12.74
N LEU A 29 28.65 6.52 12.11
CA LEU A 29 28.96 6.25 10.71
C LEU A 29 27.65 6.28 9.91
N THR A 30 27.63 7.07 8.85
CA THR A 30 26.48 7.11 7.93
C THR A 30 26.89 6.48 6.60
N PHE A 31 26.20 5.44 6.19
CA PHE A 31 26.43 4.74 4.92
C PHE A 31 25.24 4.86 3.99
N LEU A 32 25.51 4.96 2.71
CA LEU A 32 24.55 4.70 1.65
C LEU A 32 24.76 3.27 1.14
N VAL A 33 23.75 2.41 1.31
CA VAL A 33 23.89 0.98 1.00
C VAL A 33 22.69 0.52 0.17
N PRO A 34 22.90 -0.29 -0.90
CA PRO A 34 21.77 -0.94 -1.58
C PRO A 34 20.99 -1.82 -0.59
N SER A 35 19.64 -1.79 -0.66
CA SER A 35 18.78 -2.53 0.28
C SER A 35 19.13 -4.04 0.35
N ARG A 36 19.54 -4.63 -0.78
CA ARG A 36 20.01 -6.02 -0.83
C ARG A 36 21.28 -6.26 -0.01
N GLY A 37 22.13 -5.24 0.11
CA GLY A 37 23.37 -5.32 0.91
C GLY A 37 23.12 -5.39 2.41
N MET A 38 21.96 -4.93 2.86
CA MET A 38 21.55 -4.95 4.28
C MET A 38 21.03 -6.32 4.74
N LEU A 39 20.64 -7.19 3.79
CA LEU A 39 20.16 -8.53 4.13
C LEU A 39 21.26 -9.32 4.87
N GLY A 40 20.92 -9.80 6.07
CA GLY A 40 21.82 -10.54 6.93
C GLY A 40 22.97 -9.73 7.54
N PHE A 41 22.98 -8.39 7.42
CA PHE A 41 24.04 -7.57 8.01
C PHE A 41 23.88 -7.39 9.54
N LYS A 42 22.66 -7.33 10.05
CA LYS A 42 22.39 -7.10 11.47
C LYS A 42 23.12 -8.07 12.43
N PRO A 43 23.10 -9.39 12.21
CA PRO A 43 23.88 -10.31 13.06
C PRO A 43 25.39 -10.07 13.00
N ILE A 44 25.92 -9.72 11.82
CA ILE A 44 27.33 -9.42 11.63
C ILE A 44 27.72 -8.15 12.39
N PHE A 45 26.89 -7.12 12.30
CA PHE A 45 27.09 -5.87 13.03
C PHE A 45 27.10 -6.09 14.55
N VAL A 46 26.15 -6.86 15.08
CA VAL A 46 26.09 -7.22 16.51
C VAL A 46 27.36 -7.94 16.94
N ASN A 47 27.86 -8.88 16.14
CA ASN A 47 29.08 -9.61 16.42
C ASN A 47 30.33 -8.69 16.40
N ILE A 48 30.48 -7.84 15.40
CA ILE A 48 31.60 -6.89 15.28
C ILE A 48 31.58 -5.91 16.45
N THR A 49 30.42 -5.42 16.85
CA THR A 49 30.26 -4.43 17.93
C THR A 49 30.14 -5.06 19.30
N ARG A 50 30.13 -6.40 19.40
CA ARG A 50 29.90 -7.14 20.66
C ARG A 50 28.60 -6.74 21.37
N GLY A 51 27.58 -6.34 20.58
CA GLY A 51 26.30 -5.88 21.08
C GLY A 51 26.24 -4.41 21.53
N GLU A 52 27.34 -3.68 21.54
CA GLU A 52 27.39 -2.27 22.00
C GLU A 52 26.98 -1.26 20.92
N GLY A 53 26.92 -1.69 19.65
CA GLY A 53 26.56 -0.83 18.53
C GLY A 53 25.06 -0.62 18.42
N LEU A 54 24.65 0.58 18.05
CA LEU A 54 23.27 0.91 17.66
C LEU A 54 23.23 1.08 16.15
N MET A 55 22.28 0.44 15.49
CA MET A 55 22.08 0.54 14.06
C MET A 55 20.67 1.04 13.79
N TYR A 56 20.59 2.08 12.95
CA TYR A 56 19.35 2.63 12.45
C TYR A 56 19.36 2.56 10.93
N GLU A 57 18.27 2.13 10.35
CA GLU A 57 18.08 2.09 8.90
C GLU A 57 17.04 3.13 8.53
N ALA A 58 17.35 3.95 7.52
CA ALA A 58 16.42 4.88 6.93
C ALA A 58 16.50 4.76 5.41
N PHE A 59 15.36 4.62 4.76
CA PHE A 59 15.31 4.59 3.32
C PHE A 59 15.46 6.01 2.76
N LYS A 60 16.43 6.20 1.87
CA LYS A 60 16.65 7.46 1.16
C LYS A 60 15.94 7.41 -0.19
N GLY A 61 14.76 7.98 -0.23
CA GLY A 61 13.97 8.10 -1.45
C GLY A 61 12.59 7.45 -1.33
N PRO A 62 11.70 7.74 -2.26
CA PRO A 62 10.41 7.06 -2.30
C PRO A 62 10.68 5.57 -2.57
N LEU A 63 10.20 4.72 -1.69
CA LEU A 63 9.95 3.34 -2.06
C LEU A 63 9.00 3.42 -3.25
N GLY A 64 9.40 2.87 -4.40
CA GLY A 64 8.48 2.71 -5.51
C GLY A 64 7.21 2.06 -4.99
N ASN A 65 6.05 2.41 -5.54
CA ASN A 65 4.77 1.86 -5.10
C ASN A 65 4.87 0.34 -5.04
N ILE A 66 4.90 -0.19 -3.82
CA ILE A 66 4.95 -1.64 -3.57
C ILE A 66 3.57 -2.25 -3.87
N ARG A 67 2.54 -1.41 -3.87
CA ARG A 67 1.16 -1.80 -4.17
C ARG A 67 0.75 -1.40 -5.58
N LYS A 68 -0.23 -2.11 -6.11
CA LYS A 68 -0.94 -1.76 -7.33
C LYS A 68 -1.94 -0.63 -7.09
N GLY A 69 -2.63 -0.20 -8.14
CA GLY A 69 -3.63 0.85 -8.04
C GLY A 69 -4.77 0.51 -7.07
N ALA A 70 -5.38 1.51 -6.46
CA ALA A 70 -6.56 1.34 -5.64
C ALA A 70 -7.82 1.20 -6.50
N ILE A 71 -8.78 0.36 -6.07
CA ILE A 71 -10.14 0.38 -6.55
C ILE A 71 -10.96 1.25 -5.61
N VAL A 72 -11.49 2.35 -6.13
CA VAL A 72 -12.24 3.36 -5.36
C VAL A 72 -13.71 3.28 -5.72
N CYS A 73 -14.58 3.21 -4.71
CA CYS A 73 -16.02 3.26 -4.90
C CYS A 73 -16.46 4.68 -5.26
N ASN A 74 -17.35 4.81 -6.25
CA ASN A 74 -17.92 6.10 -6.66
C ASN A 74 -19.43 6.24 -6.34
N ALA A 75 -19.99 5.29 -5.59
CA ALA A 75 -21.40 5.28 -5.23
C ALA A 75 -21.59 4.96 -3.74
N GLU A 76 -22.71 5.41 -3.18
CA GLU A 76 -23.15 5.07 -1.83
C GLU A 76 -24.17 3.93 -1.89
N GLY A 77 -24.14 3.01 -0.92
CA GLY A 77 -25.07 1.90 -0.82
C GLY A 77 -24.42 0.62 -0.29
N GLU A 78 -25.07 -0.51 -0.54
CA GLU A 78 -24.59 -1.84 -0.17
C GLU A 78 -23.90 -2.54 -1.34
N VAL A 79 -22.82 -3.23 -1.03
CA VAL A 79 -22.06 -4.04 -2.01
C VAL A 79 -22.93 -5.19 -2.55
N THR A 80 -23.07 -5.27 -3.85
CA THR A 80 -23.83 -6.35 -4.49
C THR A 80 -22.92 -7.50 -4.96
N ARG A 81 -23.43 -8.73 -4.85
CA ARG A 81 -22.72 -9.91 -5.41
C ARG A 81 -22.50 -9.79 -6.91
N TYR A 82 -23.45 -9.20 -7.61
CA TYR A 82 -23.39 -9.01 -9.06
C TYR A 82 -22.21 -8.11 -9.46
N ALA A 83 -22.08 -6.95 -8.82
CA ALA A 83 -21.00 -6.02 -9.11
C ALA A 83 -19.62 -6.60 -8.78
N LEU A 84 -19.48 -7.28 -7.62
CA LEU A 84 -18.23 -7.95 -7.27
C LEU A 84 -17.84 -9.03 -8.28
N PHE A 85 -18.80 -9.80 -8.77
CA PHE A 85 -18.54 -10.83 -9.77
C PHE A 85 -18.06 -10.24 -11.10
N GLU A 86 -18.71 -9.20 -11.59
CA GLU A 86 -18.29 -8.52 -12.82
C GLU A 86 -16.90 -7.90 -12.73
N LEU A 87 -16.57 -7.40 -11.54
CA LEU A 87 -15.32 -6.69 -11.30
C LEU A 87 -14.17 -7.59 -10.79
N ALA A 88 -14.48 -8.85 -10.40
CA ALA A 88 -13.48 -9.80 -9.90
C ALA A 88 -12.24 -9.99 -10.81
N PRO A 89 -12.35 -9.99 -12.15
CA PRO A 89 -11.17 -10.07 -13.03
C PRO A 89 -10.27 -8.83 -12.99
N ARG A 90 -10.75 -7.72 -12.45
CA ARG A 90 -10.03 -6.45 -12.42
C ARG A 90 -9.16 -6.26 -11.18
N GLY A 91 -9.41 -7.00 -10.10
CA GLY A 91 -8.63 -6.86 -8.87
C GLY A 91 -9.12 -7.71 -7.71
N THR A 92 -8.50 -7.49 -6.56
CA THR A 92 -8.84 -8.16 -5.30
C THR A 92 -9.62 -7.20 -4.41
N PHE A 93 -10.80 -7.62 -3.95
CA PHE A 93 -11.65 -6.78 -3.11
C PHE A 93 -11.40 -6.98 -1.62
N PHE A 94 -11.59 -5.91 -0.85
CA PHE A 94 -11.44 -5.87 0.61
C PHE A 94 -12.80 -5.98 1.33
N VAL A 95 -13.89 -5.84 0.60
CA VAL A 95 -15.28 -5.76 1.09
C VAL A 95 -16.08 -6.99 0.71
N GLN A 96 -17.13 -7.24 1.49
CA GLN A 96 -18.05 -8.37 1.32
C GLN A 96 -19.41 -7.92 0.76
N PRO A 97 -20.19 -8.83 0.11
CA PRO A 97 -21.56 -8.54 -0.25
C PRO A 97 -22.43 -8.14 0.96
N GLY A 98 -23.22 -7.10 0.82
CA GLY A 98 -24.05 -6.54 1.90
C GLY A 98 -23.34 -5.53 2.79
N GLU A 99 -22.05 -5.28 2.60
CA GLU A 99 -21.31 -4.26 3.33
C GLU A 99 -21.68 -2.86 2.82
N ALA A 100 -21.87 -1.91 3.75
CA ALA A 100 -22.14 -0.53 3.41
C ALA A 100 -20.87 0.18 2.94
N VAL A 101 -20.97 0.87 1.81
CA VAL A 101 -19.87 1.60 1.17
C VAL A 101 -20.32 3.00 0.75
N TYR A 102 -19.36 3.87 0.53
CA TYR A 102 -19.61 5.26 0.13
C TYR A 102 -18.60 5.74 -0.91
N GLY A 103 -18.89 6.85 -1.57
CA GLY A 103 -18.01 7.45 -2.57
C GLY A 103 -16.67 7.87 -1.98
N GLY A 104 -15.57 7.46 -2.63
CA GLY A 104 -14.21 7.69 -2.14
C GLY A 104 -13.65 6.61 -1.21
N MET A 105 -14.45 5.61 -0.80
CA MET A 105 -13.97 4.45 -0.06
C MET A 105 -13.12 3.54 -0.97
N ILE A 106 -11.98 3.08 -0.48
CA ILE A 106 -11.12 2.11 -1.19
C ILE A 106 -11.64 0.71 -0.86
N VAL A 107 -12.11 0.02 -1.89
CA VAL A 107 -12.82 -1.25 -1.79
C VAL A 107 -12.02 -2.43 -2.30
N GLY A 108 -10.83 -2.17 -2.87
CA GLY A 108 -9.99 -3.22 -3.39
C GLY A 108 -8.67 -2.71 -3.95
N GLU A 109 -7.85 -3.65 -4.41
CA GLU A 109 -6.60 -3.43 -5.12
C GLU A 109 -6.77 -3.82 -6.58
N HIS A 110 -6.45 -2.91 -7.50
CA HIS A 110 -6.53 -3.14 -8.93
C HIS A 110 -5.44 -4.11 -9.40
N SER A 111 -5.67 -4.82 -10.47
CA SER A 111 -4.66 -5.70 -11.09
C SER A 111 -3.53 -4.92 -11.78
N ARG A 112 -3.72 -3.63 -12.05
CA ARG A 112 -2.76 -2.70 -12.67
C ARG A 112 -2.31 -1.66 -11.65
N ASP A 113 -1.31 -0.86 -12.04
CA ASP A 113 -0.75 0.18 -11.17
C ASP A 113 -1.59 1.47 -11.14
N ASP A 114 -2.54 1.61 -12.06
CA ASP A 114 -3.46 2.74 -12.15
C ASP A 114 -4.67 2.59 -11.22
N GLU A 115 -5.12 3.70 -10.66
CA GLU A 115 -6.35 3.78 -9.86
C GLU A 115 -7.58 3.53 -10.74
N MET A 116 -8.54 2.78 -10.23
CA MET A 116 -9.80 2.50 -10.91
C MET A 116 -10.99 2.93 -10.05
N GLU A 117 -11.86 3.77 -10.59
CA GLU A 117 -13.17 4.04 -9.98
C GLU A 117 -14.22 3.03 -10.46
N CYS A 118 -15.06 2.58 -9.55
CA CYS A 118 -16.12 1.62 -9.87
C CYS A 118 -17.36 1.81 -8.99
N ASN A 119 -18.49 1.35 -9.52
CA ASN A 119 -19.73 1.23 -8.76
C ASN A 119 -19.94 -0.23 -8.35
N ILE A 120 -19.75 -0.53 -7.06
CA ILE A 120 -19.94 -1.87 -6.50
C ILE A 120 -21.31 -2.08 -5.84
N THR A 121 -22.18 -1.05 -5.88
CA THR A 121 -23.55 -1.12 -5.37
C THR A 121 -24.55 -1.46 -6.48
N ARG A 122 -24.09 -1.56 -7.72
CA ARG A 122 -24.94 -1.81 -8.88
C ARG A 122 -25.60 -3.18 -8.81
N ALA A 123 -26.95 -3.19 -8.81
CA ALA A 123 -27.74 -4.42 -8.91
C ALA A 123 -27.82 -4.89 -10.38
N LYS A 124 -28.07 -6.17 -10.58
CA LYS A 124 -28.39 -6.70 -11.91
C LYS A 124 -29.68 -6.07 -12.40
N ALA A 125 -29.66 -5.50 -13.61
CA ALA A 125 -30.88 -5.02 -14.25
C ALA A 125 -31.86 -6.19 -14.44
N LEU A 126 -33.11 -5.98 -14.11
CA LEU A 126 -34.18 -6.93 -14.35
C LEU A 126 -34.29 -7.12 -15.87
N SER A 127 -33.82 -8.23 -16.41
CA SER A 127 -34.08 -8.62 -17.79
C SER A 127 -35.37 -9.47 -17.80
N ASN A 128 -36.35 -9.10 -18.60
CA ASN A 128 -37.61 -9.83 -18.77
C ASN A 128 -37.44 -11.18 -19.48
N VAL A 129 -36.22 -11.63 -19.72
CA VAL A 129 -35.96 -12.94 -20.30
C VAL A 129 -36.02 -13.96 -19.15
N ARG A 130 -37.11 -14.73 -19.13
CA ARG A 130 -37.23 -15.98 -18.35
C ARG A 130 -36.16 -16.98 -18.83
N MET A 131 -34.93 -16.79 -18.48
CA MET A 131 -33.94 -17.84 -18.53
C MET A 131 -34.18 -18.73 -17.32
N ALA A 132 -34.96 -19.80 -17.52
CA ALA A 132 -35.16 -20.92 -16.61
C ALA A 132 -33.87 -21.75 -16.49
N HIS A 133 -32.73 -21.15 -16.47
CA HIS A 133 -31.46 -21.85 -16.20
C HIS A 133 -30.88 -21.33 -14.90
N ALA A 134 -30.87 -22.28 -13.97
CA ALA A 134 -30.16 -22.31 -12.72
C ALA A 134 -29.22 -21.11 -12.54
N GLU A 135 -29.49 -20.31 -11.54
CA GLU A 135 -28.48 -19.43 -10.98
C GLU A 135 -27.24 -20.28 -10.77
N LYS A 136 -26.30 -20.23 -11.73
CA LYS A 136 -24.96 -20.75 -11.49
C LYS A 136 -24.55 -20.13 -10.18
N LYS A 137 -24.33 -20.94 -9.15
CA LYS A 137 -23.75 -20.49 -7.89
C LYS A 137 -22.47 -19.74 -8.25
N VAL A 138 -22.58 -18.40 -8.32
CA VAL A 138 -21.45 -17.53 -8.60
C VAL A 138 -20.56 -17.60 -7.39
N THR A 139 -19.46 -18.31 -7.51
CA THR A 139 -18.44 -18.40 -6.48
C THR A 139 -17.61 -17.13 -6.59
N LEU A 140 -17.75 -16.23 -5.62
CA LEU A 140 -16.88 -15.07 -5.50
C LEU A 140 -15.56 -15.50 -4.88
N PRO A 141 -14.42 -14.95 -5.32
CA PRO A 141 -13.18 -15.10 -4.59
C PRO A 141 -13.36 -14.49 -3.18
N PRO A 142 -12.75 -15.09 -2.15
CA PRO A 142 -12.83 -14.55 -0.81
C PRO A 142 -12.22 -13.15 -0.78
N PRO A 143 -12.82 -12.20 -0.04
CA PRO A 143 -12.25 -10.86 0.12
C PRO A 143 -10.95 -10.94 0.93
N ARG A 144 -10.01 -10.06 0.63
CA ARG A 144 -8.82 -9.85 1.45
C ARG A 144 -9.19 -8.94 2.62
N LEU A 145 -9.36 -9.50 3.80
CA LEU A 145 -9.57 -8.71 5.01
C LEU A 145 -8.25 -8.06 5.41
N LEU A 146 -8.27 -6.73 5.55
CA LEU A 146 -7.11 -5.95 5.95
C LEU A 146 -7.12 -5.75 7.47
N THR A 147 -5.99 -6.04 8.10
CA THR A 147 -5.72 -5.63 9.49
C THR A 147 -5.34 -4.15 9.53
N LEU A 148 -5.26 -3.55 10.72
CA LEU A 148 -4.79 -2.17 10.86
C LEU A 148 -3.34 -2.03 10.37
N GLU A 149 -2.49 -3.01 10.64
CA GLU A 149 -1.09 -3.06 10.18
C GLU A 149 -1.01 -3.14 8.65
N ASP A 150 -1.87 -3.95 8.03
CA ASP A 150 -1.96 -4.03 6.57
C ASP A 150 -2.37 -2.66 5.98
N CYS A 151 -3.34 -1.99 6.60
CA CYS A 151 -3.79 -0.66 6.18
C CYS A 151 -2.68 0.39 6.29
N ILE A 152 -1.90 0.38 7.38
CA ILE A 152 -0.76 1.28 7.57
C ILE A 152 0.30 1.05 6.49
N GLY A 153 0.57 -0.20 6.14
CA GLY A 153 1.52 -0.55 5.08
C GLY A 153 0.99 -0.29 3.65
N TYR A 154 -0.34 -0.20 3.49
CA TYR A 154 -1.00 -0.06 2.20
C TYR A 154 -1.29 1.40 1.83
N VAL A 155 -1.62 2.27 2.80
CA VAL A 155 -2.10 3.64 2.57
C VAL A 155 -1.08 4.49 1.80
N ALA A 156 -1.55 5.24 0.79
CA ALA A 156 -0.75 6.22 0.04
C ALA A 156 -0.93 7.64 0.61
N GLY A 157 -0.14 8.59 0.12
CA GLY A 157 -0.12 9.95 0.64
C GLY A 157 -1.43 10.75 0.49
N ASP A 158 -2.30 10.34 -0.44
CA ASP A 158 -3.62 10.94 -0.70
C ASP A 158 -4.77 10.13 -0.10
N GLU A 159 -4.46 9.19 0.78
CA GLU A 159 -5.40 8.26 1.39
C GLU A 159 -5.37 8.33 2.91
N LEU A 160 -6.45 7.92 3.53
CA LEU A 160 -6.62 7.91 4.98
C LEU A 160 -7.14 6.55 5.46
N ILE A 161 -6.76 6.20 6.67
CA ILE A 161 -7.30 5.05 7.39
C ILE A 161 -8.41 5.58 8.30
N GLU A 162 -9.62 5.07 8.13
CA GLU A 162 -10.78 5.34 8.98
C GLU A 162 -10.96 4.19 9.94
N VAL A 163 -10.85 4.47 11.23
CA VAL A 163 -11.03 3.50 12.30
C VAL A 163 -12.31 3.80 13.05
N THR A 164 -13.23 2.84 13.01
CA THR A 164 -14.48 2.87 13.79
C THR A 164 -14.47 1.71 14.81
N PRO A 165 -15.37 1.71 15.79
CA PRO A 165 -15.47 0.58 16.71
C PRO A 165 -15.69 -0.79 16.02
N ASP A 166 -16.35 -0.79 14.86
CA ASP A 166 -16.77 -2.00 14.16
C ASP A 166 -15.89 -2.37 12.97
N ALA A 167 -15.13 -1.41 12.40
CA ALA A 167 -14.39 -1.64 11.17
C ALA A 167 -13.18 -0.71 11.00
N VAL A 168 -12.16 -1.23 10.29
CA VAL A 168 -11.05 -0.45 9.74
C VAL A 168 -11.26 -0.35 8.23
N ARG A 169 -11.28 0.86 7.70
CA ARG A 169 -11.54 1.14 6.28
C ARG A 169 -10.45 2.05 5.70
N LEU A 170 -10.24 1.93 4.41
CA LEU A 170 -9.39 2.83 3.64
C LEU A 170 -10.26 3.76 2.81
N ARG A 171 -9.91 5.03 2.74
CA ARG A 171 -10.61 6.01 1.91
C ARG A 171 -9.67 7.04 1.31
N LYS A 172 -10.11 7.71 0.28
CA LYS A 172 -9.42 8.89 -0.24
C LYS A 172 -9.57 10.07 0.72
N GLN A 173 -8.55 10.92 0.79
CA GLN A 173 -8.60 12.17 1.55
C GLN A 173 -9.70 13.09 0.99
N GLU A 174 -9.74 13.28 -0.33
CA GLU A 174 -10.81 13.96 -1.03
C GLU A 174 -11.84 12.95 -1.55
N LEU A 175 -13.08 13.05 -1.07
CA LEU A 175 -14.16 12.13 -1.44
C LEU A 175 -14.82 12.47 -2.78
N ASP A 176 -14.77 13.74 -3.18
CA ASP A 176 -15.36 14.21 -4.44
C ASP A 176 -14.51 13.76 -5.64
N PRO A 177 -15.04 12.93 -6.55
CA PRO A 177 -14.29 12.42 -7.70
C PRO A 177 -13.86 13.53 -8.65
N VAL A 178 -14.64 14.61 -8.80
CA VAL A 178 -14.31 15.72 -9.70
C VAL A 178 -13.09 16.46 -9.17
N LYS A 179 -13.04 16.71 -7.87
CA LYS A 179 -11.88 17.36 -7.22
C LYS A 179 -10.63 16.47 -7.28
N ARG A 180 -10.76 15.15 -7.07
CA ARG A 180 -9.62 14.21 -7.24
C ARG A 180 -9.03 14.27 -8.63
N ILE A 181 -9.86 14.20 -9.66
CA ILE A 181 -9.40 14.28 -11.06
C ILE A 181 -8.72 15.62 -11.35
N ALA A 182 -9.30 16.72 -10.85
CA ALA A 182 -8.71 18.05 -11.02
C ALA A 182 -7.33 18.16 -10.34
N ALA A 183 -7.21 17.66 -9.10
CA ALA A 183 -5.94 17.65 -8.35
C ALA A 183 -4.88 16.78 -9.05
N ALA A 184 -5.25 15.58 -9.54
CA ALA A 184 -4.35 14.70 -10.28
C ALA A 184 -3.83 15.34 -11.58
N ARG A 185 -4.68 16.05 -12.31
CA ARG A 185 -4.28 16.81 -13.51
C ARG A 185 -3.34 17.95 -13.19
N ALA A 186 -3.59 18.69 -12.11
CA ALA A 186 -2.72 19.79 -11.66
C ALA A 186 -1.33 19.25 -11.26
N ALA A 187 -1.27 18.17 -10.50
CA ALA A 187 -0.02 17.52 -10.11
C ALA A 187 0.77 16.98 -11.30
N ALA A 188 0.08 16.41 -12.31
CA ALA A 188 0.72 15.92 -13.53
C ALA A 188 1.30 17.07 -14.39
N LYS A 189 0.69 18.25 -14.35
CA LYS A 189 1.20 19.44 -15.05
C LYS A 189 2.48 19.95 -14.39
N GLN A 190 2.51 20.04 -13.05
CA GLN A 190 3.69 20.49 -12.29
C GLN A 190 4.91 19.57 -12.44
N ARG A 191 4.72 18.27 -12.70
CA ARG A 191 5.83 17.32 -12.93
C ARG A 191 6.46 17.44 -14.32
N ARG A 192 5.82 18.15 -15.25
CA ARG A 192 6.29 18.35 -16.64
C ARG A 192 6.99 19.68 -16.87
N GLU A 193 6.87 20.60 -15.92
CA GLU A 193 7.59 21.88 -15.84
C GLU A 193 8.88 21.72 -15.00
#